data_8faafb9e033f1c5a0812d3481f38fab6
#
_entry.id   8faafb9e033f1c5a0812d3481f38fab6
#
_cell.length_a   1.000
_cell.length_b   1.000
_cell.length_c   1.000
_cell.angle_alpha   90.00
_cell.angle_beta   90.00
_cell.angle_gamma   90.00
#
_symmetry.space_group_name_H-M   'P 1'
#
loop_
_entity.id
_entity.type
_entity.pdbx_description
1 polymer ?
#
loop_
_entity_poly.entity_id
_entity_poly.type
_entity_poly.pdbx_seq_one_letter_code
_entity_poly.pdbx_strand_id
1 'polypeptide(L)'
;MRNPDYLPYQRKKKSWLRVFSTLVVMAVAAGLLYQIPFINSRLRWRLDLAYTYMSMLFNPVQDLPTPAVEVAAEEQLFTLTPTETLPPTATPEPTATPIYTPTPTLVPTPIPGQVQLTPPAYDELRDAQALNNCGPATLALYLRFFGWEGDQYDISKIIKPEAKDRNVNVDELTYYVRNYSGWLKSEFRVGGDLETIKEILAAGIPVMIEEAFTIDRQYWLDDDQWSGHYLLITGYDDAQQMFTTHDTELGPNQHILYDELDDRWQAFNRVYIIVYPPEMENNLINVLGENWDVDTNRQNALETARRETEEDPQNAFAWFNLGTNLTYFESYNEAFDAYRTAITLKLPQRMLRYQFGPFIAYFHTFHTEDLLALTKTALQISRTSEEAMLWRGWAFYRQGDTGTALNYFRDALKINPNFDQASNAITYVQNN
;
A
#
# COMPACT_ATOMS: atom_id res chain seq x y z
N MET A 1 67.39 -32.64 -54.55
CA MET A 1 65.91 -32.61 -54.31
C MET A 1 65.64 -31.66 -53.15
N ARG A 2 65.13 -30.43 -53.39
CA ARG A 2 64.77 -29.44 -52.37
C ARG A 2 63.26 -29.67 -52.04
N ASN A 3 62.97 -29.82 -50.78
CA ASN A 3 61.63 -29.96 -50.29
C ASN A 3 61.06 -28.54 -50.09
N PRO A 4 59.92 -28.14 -50.71
CA PRO A 4 59.27 -26.87 -50.47
C PRO A 4 58.21 -27.00 -49.39
N ASP A 5 57.87 -25.89 -48.74
CA ASP A 5 56.68 -25.60 -47.97
C ASP A 5 56.65 -25.96 -46.48
N TYR A 6 57.44 -25.18 -45.71
CA TYR A 6 56.99 -24.84 -44.34
C TYR A 6 56.68 -23.35 -44.31
N LEU A 7 55.36 -23.02 -44.49
CA LEU A 7 54.85 -21.70 -44.15
C LEU A 7 54.60 -21.66 -42.64
N PRO A 8 55.11 -20.69 -41.88
CA PRO A 8 54.87 -20.61 -40.47
C PRO A 8 53.40 -20.17 -40.22
N TYR A 9 52.70 -20.98 -39.49
CA TYR A 9 51.34 -20.68 -39.01
C TYR A 9 51.35 -19.40 -38.17
N GLN A 10 50.93 -18.27 -38.73
CA GLN A 10 50.73 -17.01 -37.98
C GLN A 10 49.56 -17.10 -37.07
N ARG A 11 49.82 -17.21 -35.76
CA ARG A 11 48.80 -17.17 -34.71
C ARG A 11 48.02 -15.85 -34.76
N LYS A 12 46.71 -15.88 -35.09
CA LYS A 12 45.75 -14.78 -34.97
C LYS A 12 45.47 -14.42 -33.51
N LYS A 13 46.48 -14.11 -32.70
CA LYS A 13 46.32 -13.75 -31.27
C LYS A 13 45.96 -12.30 -31.02
N LYS A 14 45.94 -11.41 -32.03
CA LYS A 14 45.73 -9.96 -31.84
C LYS A 14 44.28 -9.46 -32.02
N SER A 15 43.37 -10.26 -32.57
CA SER A 15 42.00 -9.78 -32.80
C SER A 15 41.11 -9.81 -31.52
N TRP A 16 41.30 -10.81 -30.67
CA TRP A 16 40.51 -10.95 -29.46
C TRP A 16 40.80 -9.86 -28.41
N LEU A 17 42.07 -9.49 -28.21
CA LEU A 17 42.45 -8.38 -27.33
C LEU A 17 41.89 -7.03 -27.81
N ARG A 18 41.83 -6.80 -29.11
CA ARG A 18 41.20 -5.58 -29.67
C ARG A 18 39.70 -5.57 -29.47
N VAL A 19 39.02 -6.68 -29.69
CA VAL A 19 37.58 -6.80 -29.44
C VAL A 19 37.27 -6.58 -27.95
N PHE A 20 38.05 -7.21 -27.07
CA PHE A 20 37.88 -7.03 -25.62
C PHE A 20 38.14 -5.58 -25.18
N SER A 21 39.23 -4.95 -25.66
CA SER A 21 39.50 -3.53 -25.32
C SER A 21 38.41 -2.60 -25.85
N THR A 22 37.85 -2.84 -27.03
CA THR A 22 36.76 -2.05 -27.59
C THR A 22 35.47 -2.22 -26.72
N LEU A 23 35.18 -3.44 -26.29
CA LEU A 23 34.02 -3.70 -25.40
C LEU A 23 34.17 -3.00 -24.04
N VAL A 24 35.39 -3.01 -23.47
CA VAL A 24 35.69 -2.29 -22.22
C VAL A 24 35.52 -0.79 -22.40
N VAL A 25 36.07 -0.22 -23.49
CA VAL A 25 35.90 1.22 -23.76
C VAL A 25 34.43 1.59 -23.96
N MET A 26 33.66 0.76 -24.68
CA MET A 26 32.23 1.00 -24.86
C MET A 26 31.45 0.90 -23.52
N ALA A 27 31.80 -0.06 -22.67
CA ALA A 27 31.19 -0.19 -21.35
C ALA A 27 31.49 1.01 -20.44
N VAL A 28 32.75 1.50 -20.46
CA VAL A 28 33.13 2.71 -19.72
C VAL A 28 32.41 3.94 -20.27
N ALA A 29 32.36 4.11 -21.60
CA ALA A 29 31.61 5.22 -22.21
C ALA A 29 30.13 5.17 -21.92
N ALA A 30 29.51 3.99 -21.96
CA ALA A 30 28.11 3.80 -21.58
C ALA A 30 27.88 4.15 -20.09
N GLY A 31 28.79 3.73 -19.21
CA GLY A 31 28.75 4.07 -17.78
C GLY A 31 28.87 5.58 -17.53
N LEU A 32 29.73 6.28 -18.25
CA LEU A 32 29.89 7.73 -18.18
C LEU A 32 28.63 8.46 -18.72
N LEU A 33 28.07 8.00 -19.84
CA LEU A 33 26.82 8.54 -20.39
C LEU A 33 25.63 8.33 -19.41
N TYR A 34 25.60 7.19 -18.72
CA TYR A 34 24.57 6.91 -17.71
C TYR A 34 24.64 7.84 -16.50
N GLN A 35 25.76 8.48 -16.21
CA GLN A 35 25.92 9.48 -15.16
C GLN A 35 25.23 10.83 -15.51
N ILE A 36 24.89 11.06 -16.78
CA ILE A 36 24.19 12.27 -17.21
C ILE A 36 22.73 12.19 -16.76
N PRO A 37 22.22 13.13 -15.90
CA PRO A 37 20.88 13.05 -15.32
C PRO A 37 19.75 12.83 -16.34
N PHE A 38 19.80 13.52 -17.47
CA PHE A 38 18.84 13.39 -18.56
C PHE A 38 18.82 12.00 -19.21
N ILE A 39 19.96 11.34 -19.33
CA ILE A 39 20.06 9.99 -19.88
C ILE A 39 19.65 8.97 -18.82
N ASN A 40 20.10 9.16 -17.59
CA ASN A 40 19.76 8.31 -16.45
C ASN A 40 18.26 8.23 -16.22
N SER A 41 17.56 9.37 -16.16
CA SER A 41 16.11 9.41 -15.94
C SER A 41 15.30 8.64 -16.99
N ARG A 42 15.77 8.65 -18.26
CA ARG A 42 15.11 7.95 -19.37
C ARG A 42 15.47 6.46 -19.49
N LEU A 43 16.67 6.07 -19.02
CA LEU A 43 17.14 4.67 -19.16
C LEU A 43 16.95 3.85 -17.89
N ARG A 44 16.92 4.47 -16.72
CA ARG A 44 16.89 3.80 -15.42
C ARG A 44 15.73 2.80 -15.32
N TRP A 45 14.51 3.23 -15.65
CA TRP A 45 13.33 2.37 -15.59
C TRP A 45 13.39 1.21 -16.59
N ARG A 46 13.96 1.42 -17.80
CA ARG A 46 14.12 0.36 -18.82
C ARG A 46 15.12 -0.68 -18.37
N LEU A 47 16.20 -0.26 -17.74
CA LEU A 47 17.21 -1.16 -17.19
C LEU A 47 16.67 -1.92 -15.98
N ASP A 48 15.90 -1.26 -15.12
CA ASP A 48 15.24 -1.88 -13.98
C ASP A 48 14.21 -2.92 -14.44
N LEU A 49 13.40 -2.59 -15.45
CA LEU A 49 12.48 -3.52 -16.08
C LEU A 49 13.21 -4.74 -16.67
N ALA A 50 14.25 -4.51 -17.47
CA ALA A 50 15.03 -5.59 -18.08
C ALA A 50 15.70 -6.47 -17.01
N TYR A 51 16.26 -5.85 -15.97
CA TYR A 51 16.86 -6.58 -14.84
C TYR A 51 15.81 -7.39 -14.06
N THR A 52 14.66 -6.80 -13.78
CA THR A 52 13.55 -7.48 -13.10
C THR A 52 13.08 -8.67 -13.91
N TYR A 53 12.79 -8.47 -15.19
CA TYR A 53 12.38 -9.54 -16.11
C TYR A 53 13.41 -10.67 -16.19
N MET A 54 14.69 -10.35 -16.40
CA MET A 54 15.77 -11.35 -16.45
C MET A 54 15.94 -12.10 -15.11
N SER A 55 15.83 -11.38 -13.99
CA SER A 55 15.91 -11.99 -12.65
C SER A 55 14.77 -12.97 -12.39
N MET A 56 13.55 -12.62 -12.84
CA MET A 56 12.36 -13.45 -12.66
C MET A 56 12.32 -14.65 -13.60
N LEU A 57 13.06 -14.65 -14.73
CA LEU A 57 13.25 -15.87 -15.53
C LEU A 57 14.00 -16.98 -14.77
N PHE A 58 14.89 -16.61 -13.85
CA PHE A 58 15.65 -17.57 -13.01
C PHE A 58 14.98 -17.85 -11.67
N ASN A 59 14.14 -16.94 -11.21
CA ASN A 59 13.37 -17.04 -9.97
C ASN A 59 11.94 -16.59 -10.27
N PRO A 60 11.11 -17.44 -10.89
CA PRO A 60 9.76 -17.06 -11.29
C PRO A 60 8.93 -16.64 -10.06
N VAL A 61 8.12 -15.60 -10.25
CA VAL A 61 7.12 -15.19 -9.27
C VAL A 61 6.11 -16.32 -9.17
N GLN A 62 5.79 -16.71 -7.97
CA GLN A 62 4.76 -17.69 -7.66
C GLN A 62 3.54 -16.96 -7.09
N ASP A 63 2.38 -17.59 -7.16
CA ASP A 63 1.21 -17.13 -6.41
C ASP A 63 1.57 -17.04 -4.92
N LEU A 64 0.83 -16.23 -4.17
CA LEU A 64 1.04 -16.10 -2.74
C LEU A 64 0.98 -17.48 -2.08
N PRO A 65 1.95 -17.83 -1.23
CA PRO A 65 1.97 -19.14 -0.61
C PRO A 65 0.76 -19.33 0.31
N THR A 66 -0.03 -20.35 0.02
CA THR A 66 -1.14 -20.74 0.89
C THR A 66 -0.56 -21.36 2.16
N PRO A 67 -0.97 -20.93 3.35
CA PRO A 67 -0.52 -21.51 4.60
C PRO A 67 -0.78 -23.01 4.64
N ALA A 68 0.15 -23.75 5.23
CA ALA A 68 -0.06 -25.16 5.50
C ALA A 68 -1.30 -25.33 6.40
N VAL A 69 -2.22 -26.21 5.99
CA VAL A 69 -3.31 -26.60 6.87
C VAL A 69 -2.68 -27.42 7.99
N GLU A 70 -2.41 -26.82 9.14
CA GLU A 70 -2.15 -27.61 10.33
C GLU A 70 -3.45 -28.36 10.63
N VAL A 71 -3.39 -29.68 10.42
CA VAL A 71 -4.34 -30.59 11.05
C VAL A 71 -4.13 -30.37 12.55
N ALA A 72 -5.14 -29.78 13.19
CA ALA A 72 -5.12 -29.36 14.58
C ALA A 72 -4.32 -30.33 15.45
N ALA A 73 -3.15 -29.90 15.92
CA ALA A 73 -2.54 -30.51 17.07
C ALA A 73 -3.51 -30.31 18.23
N GLU A 74 -3.90 -31.39 18.88
CA GLU A 74 -4.87 -31.43 19.97
C GLU A 74 -4.83 -30.19 20.84
N GLU A 75 -6.01 -29.54 20.96
CA GLU A 75 -6.25 -28.52 21.97
C GLU A 75 -5.66 -28.99 23.30
N GLN A 76 -4.57 -28.37 23.73
CA GLN A 76 -4.27 -28.34 25.14
C GLN A 76 -5.36 -27.49 25.78
N LEU A 77 -6.42 -28.17 26.21
CA LEU A 77 -7.44 -27.60 27.05
C LEU A 77 -6.75 -27.00 28.28
N PHE A 78 -6.54 -25.71 28.28
CA PHE A 78 -6.39 -24.97 29.52
C PHE A 78 -7.75 -25.04 30.19
N THR A 79 -7.89 -25.95 31.13
CA THR A 79 -9.03 -26.04 32.01
C THR A 79 -9.06 -24.73 32.81
N LEU A 80 -9.89 -23.81 32.37
CA LEU A 80 -10.21 -22.61 33.16
C LEU A 80 -10.85 -23.11 34.43
N THR A 81 -10.15 -22.96 35.56
CA THR A 81 -10.70 -23.18 36.89
C THR A 81 -11.88 -22.22 37.03
N PRO A 82 -13.09 -22.71 37.38
CA PRO A 82 -14.25 -21.82 37.51
C PRO A 82 -13.96 -20.78 38.61
N THR A 83 -13.91 -19.51 38.21
CA THR A 83 -13.88 -18.39 39.15
C THR A 83 -15.19 -18.39 39.91
N GLU A 84 -15.12 -18.38 41.23
CA GLU A 84 -16.30 -18.29 42.11
C GLU A 84 -17.14 -17.09 41.69
N THR A 85 -18.39 -17.34 41.38
CA THR A 85 -19.38 -16.32 41.04
C THR A 85 -19.69 -15.52 42.30
N LEU A 86 -19.36 -14.25 42.35
CA LEU A 86 -19.75 -13.33 43.39
C LEU A 86 -21.29 -13.24 43.43
N PRO A 87 -21.92 -13.17 44.63
CA PRO A 87 -23.37 -13.02 44.75
C PRO A 87 -23.86 -11.76 44.05
N PRO A 88 -25.04 -11.77 43.43
CA PRO A 88 -25.59 -10.63 42.71
C PRO A 88 -25.72 -9.40 43.63
N THR A 89 -25.08 -8.32 43.27
CA THR A 89 -25.27 -7.01 43.88
C THR A 89 -26.70 -6.55 43.61
N ALA A 90 -27.43 -6.12 44.68
CA ALA A 90 -28.80 -5.64 44.56
C ALA A 90 -28.89 -4.51 43.51
N THR A 91 -29.74 -4.72 42.52
CA THR A 91 -30.06 -3.72 41.49
C THR A 91 -30.71 -2.50 42.16
N PRO A 92 -30.17 -1.29 42.01
CA PRO A 92 -30.86 -0.10 42.50
C PRO A 92 -32.18 0.10 41.72
N GLU A 93 -33.18 0.57 42.40
CA GLU A 93 -34.50 0.93 41.81
C GLU A 93 -34.29 1.93 40.67
N PRO A 94 -35.02 1.79 39.55
CA PRO A 94 -34.84 2.67 38.39
C PRO A 94 -35.23 4.11 38.79
N THR A 95 -34.23 4.99 38.78
CA THR A 95 -34.45 6.44 38.86
C THR A 95 -35.25 6.87 37.63
N ALA A 96 -36.31 7.66 37.83
CA ALA A 96 -37.13 8.16 36.74
C ALA A 96 -36.28 8.80 35.65
N THR A 97 -36.31 8.21 34.46
CA THR A 97 -35.63 8.73 33.29
C THR A 97 -36.23 10.09 32.92
N PRO A 98 -35.43 11.18 32.81
CA PRO A 98 -35.96 12.44 32.33
C PRO A 98 -36.52 12.24 30.91
N ILE A 99 -37.74 12.74 30.68
CA ILE A 99 -38.36 12.76 29.35
C ILE A 99 -37.52 13.75 28.52
N TYR A 100 -36.60 13.24 27.72
CA TYR A 100 -35.92 14.06 26.73
C TYR A 100 -36.91 14.40 25.63
N THR A 101 -37.22 15.69 25.48
CA THR A 101 -37.88 16.20 24.27
C THR A 101 -36.95 15.86 23.10
N PRO A 102 -37.40 15.12 22.07
CA PRO A 102 -36.51 14.84 20.93
C PRO A 102 -36.08 16.17 20.33
N THR A 103 -34.79 16.43 20.35
CA THR A 103 -34.19 17.50 19.54
C THR A 103 -34.59 17.21 18.10
N PRO A 104 -35.12 18.20 17.33
CA PRO A 104 -35.44 17.95 15.93
C PRO A 104 -34.21 17.42 15.23
N THR A 105 -34.27 16.19 14.71
CA THR A 105 -33.26 15.63 13.82
C THR A 105 -33.21 16.54 12.63
N LEU A 106 -32.08 17.21 12.42
CA LEU A 106 -31.83 17.99 11.21
C LEU A 106 -32.00 17.02 10.03
N VAL A 107 -33.00 17.27 9.19
CA VAL A 107 -33.16 16.54 7.93
C VAL A 107 -31.92 16.89 7.10
N PRO A 108 -31.09 15.89 6.68
CA PRO A 108 -29.93 16.17 5.86
C PRO A 108 -30.38 16.97 4.63
N THR A 109 -29.74 18.07 4.35
CA THR A 109 -29.95 18.80 3.10
C THR A 109 -29.48 17.89 1.97
N PRO A 110 -30.32 17.58 0.97
CA PRO A 110 -29.90 16.76 -0.15
C PRO A 110 -28.67 17.38 -0.82
N ILE A 111 -27.63 16.56 -1.06
CA ILE A 111 -26.47 17.00 -1.81
C ILE A 111 -26.87 17.26 -3.27
N PRO A 112 -26.17 18.16 -3.98
CA PRO A 112 -26.41 18.40 -5.42
C PRO A 112 -26.22 17.11 -6.22
N GLY A 113 -26.99 16.88 -7.27
CA GLY A 113 -26.81 15.74 -8.19
C GLY A 113 -25.55 15.83 -9.06
N GLN A 114 -24.83 16.95 -9.00
CA GLN A 114 -23.55 17.15 -9.69
C GLN A 114 -22.69 18.14 -8.91
N VAL A 115 -21.42 17.82 -8.76
CA VAL A 115 -20.38 18.70 -8.20
C VAL A 115 -19.14 18.61 -9.07
N GLN A 116 -18.51 19.75 -9.33
CA GLN A 116 -17.20 19.80 -9.98
C GLN A 116 -16.34 20.84 -9.27
N LEU A 117 -15.33 20.36 -8.55
CA LEU A 117 -14.30 21.20 -7.97
C LEU A 117 -13.28 21.60 -9.05
N THR A 118 -12.62 22.72 -8.86
CA THR A 118 -11.63 23.24 -9.80
C THR A 118 -10.24 23.14 -9.19
N PRO A 119 -9.53 22.03 -9.39
CA PRO A 119 -8.14 21.93 -8.96
C PRO A 119 -7.24 22.87 -9.77
N PRO A 120 -6.02 23.17 -9.27
CA PRO A 120 -5.03 23.94 -10.02
C PRO A 120 -4.78 23.34 -11.40
N ALA A 121 -4.44 24.20 -12.37
CA ALA A 121 -4.11 23.76 -13.71
C ALA A 121 -3.02 22.67 -13.69
N TYR A 122 -3.29 21.57 -14.36
CA TYR A 122 -2.37 20.44 -14.48
C TYR A 122 -1.21 20.83 -15.40
N ASP A 123 0.02 20.62 -14.93
CA ASP A 123 1.25 20.77 -15.69
C ASP A 123 1.91 19.39 -15.83
N GLU A 124 1.92 18.86 -17.04
CA GLU A 124 2.42 17.51 -17.32
C GLU A 124 3.87 17.29 -16.86
N LEU A 125 4.72 18.32 -16.93
CA LEU A 125 6.12 18.22 -16.51
C LEU A 125 6.30 18.10 -14.99
N ARG A 126 5.37 18.65 -14.23
CA ARG A 126 5.39 18.67 -12.76
C ARG A 126 4.49 17.60 -12.16
N ASP A 127 3.32 17.39 -12.76
CA ASP A 127 2.21 16.68 -12.15
C ASP A 127 2.08 15.23 -12.62
N ALA A 128 2.58 14.91 -13.84
CA ALA A 128 2.72 13.52 -14.23
C ALA A 128 3.68 12.80 -13.28
N GLN A 129 3.25 11.65 -12.79
CA GLN A 129 4.02 10.91 -11.80
C GLN A 129 5.40 10.45 -12.32
N ALA A 130 6.41 10.58 -11.50
CA ALA A 130 7.66 9.86 -11.69
C ALA A 130 7.47 8.37 -11.40
N LEU A 131 8.44 7.54 -11.81
CA LEU A 131 8.37 6.10 -11.59
C LEU A 131 8.09 5.75 -10.11
N ASN A 132 7.06 4.94 -9.87
CA ASN A 132 6.59 4.52 -8.54
C ASN A 132 6.22 5.69 -7.61
N ASN A 133 5.74 6.81 -8.13
CA ASN A 133 5.54 8.02 -7.35
C ASN A 133 4.07 8.51 -7.35
N CYS A 134 3.10 7.61 -7.64
CA CYS A 134 1.69 7.97 -7.72
C CYS A 134 1.17 8.64 -6.42
N GLY A 135 1.47 8.08 -5.25
CA GLY A 135 1.06 8.65 -3.97
C GLY A 135 1.58 10.08 -3.77
N PRO A 136 2.89 10.34 -3.79
CA PRO A 136 3.44 11.68 -3.70
C PRO A 136 2.95 12.65 -4.79
N ALA A 137 2.76 12.18 -6.02
CA ALA A 137 2.28 13.04 -7.13
C ALA A 137 0.81 13.45 -6.92
N THR A 138 -0.04 12.49 -6.57
CA THR A 138 -1.46 12.74 -6.29
C THR A 138 -1.63 13.62 -5.05
N LEU A 139 -0.84 13.37 -3.99
CA LEU A 139 -0.84 14.21 -2.80
C LEU A 139 -0.38 15.65 -3.11
N ALA A 140 0.62 15.84 -3.96
CA ALA A 140 1.08 17.18 -4.37
C ALA A 140 -0.02 17.94 -5.10
N LEU A 141 -0.79 17.29 -6.00
CA LEU A 141 -1.98 17.89 -6.62
C LEU A 141 -3.02 18.29 -5.57
N TYR A 142 -3.27 17.42 -4.61
CA TYR A 142 -4.24 17.66 -3.55
C TYR A 142 -3.84 18.86 -2.67
N LEU A 143 -2.58 18.89 -2.19
CA LEU A 143 -2.08 19.99 -1.34
C LEU A 143 -2.15 21.35 -2.06
N ARG A 144 -1.86 21.36 -3.37
CA ARG A 144 -1.95 22.60 -4.18
C ARG A 144 -3.37 23.09 -4.41
N PHE A 145 -4.38 22.24 -4.29
CA PHE A 145 -5.77 22.67 -4.26
C PHE A 145 -6.02 23.70 -3.15
N PHE A 146 -5.30 23.58 -2.04
CA PHE A 146 -5.34 24.50 -0.91
C PHE A 146 -4.20 25.52 -0.89
N GLY A 147 -3.47 25.69 -2.00
CA GLY A 147 -2.44 26.71 -2.14
C GLY A 147 -1.05 26.34 -1.59
N TRP A 148 -0.79 25.06 -1.33
CA TRP A 148 0.57 24.61 -1.03
C TRP A 148 1.46 24.72 -2.28
N GLU A 149 2.72 25.17 -2.07
CA GLU A 149 3.68 25.39 -3.17
C GLU A 149 4.77 24.31 -3.15
N GLY A 150 4.53 23.21 -3.80
CA GLY A 150 5.53 22.13 -3.90
C GLY A 150 5.15 21.13 -4.99
N ASP A 151 5.95 20.09 -5.10
CA ASP A 151 5.76 19.02 -6.05
C ASP A 151 5.95 17.61 -5.43
N GLN A 152 5.80 16.58 -6.26
CA GLN A 152 5.96 15.18 -5.85
C GLN A 152 7.34 14.86 -5.26
N TYR A 153 8.40 15.60 -5.64
CA TYR A 153 9.76 15.34 -5.15
C TYR A 153 9.96 15.94 -3.75
N ASP A 154 9.26 17.01 -3.41
CA ASP A 154 9.26 17.55 -2.05
C ASP A 154 8.68 16.56 -1.04
N ILE A 155 7.66 15.82 -1.48
CA ILE A 155 7.01 14.78 -0.68
C ILE A 155 7.88 13.53 -0.65
N SER A 156 8.24 12.99 -1.81
CA SER A 156 8.93 11.70 -1.89
C SER A 156 10.31 11.69 -1.24
N LYS A 157 11.04 12.81 -1.21
CA LYS A 157 12.35 12.89 -0.49
C LYS A 157 12.23 12.66 1.02
N ILE A 158 11.05 12.84 1.60
CA ILE A 158 10.78 12.65 3.03
C ILE A 158 10.26 11.25 3.31
N ILE A 159 9.19 10.84 2.60
CA ILE A 159 8.47 9.59 2.90
C ILE A 159 8.97 8.40 2.07
N LYS A 160 9.71 8.64 0.99
CA LYS A 160 10.23 7.63 0.09
C LYS A 160 11.65 7.95 -0.35
N PRO A 161 12.65 7.95 0.54
CA PRO A 161 14.02 8.34 0.23
C PRO A 161 14.70 7.41 -0.79
N GLU A 162 14.32 6.13 -0.85
CA GLU A 162 14.78 5.21 -1.88
C GLU A 162 13.83 5.25 -3.09
N ALA A 163 14.30 5.82 -4.20
CA ALA A 163 13.47 5.97 -5.39
C ALA A 163 13.03 4.64 -6.05
N LYS A 164 13.66 3.51 -5.69
CA LYS A 164 13.26 2.17 -6.15
C LYS A 164 12.19 1.54 -5.28
N ASP A 165 11.91 2.13 -4.15
CA ASP A 165 10.77 1.75 -3.37
C ASP A 165 9.50 1.91 -4.20
N ARG A 166 8.64 0.90 -4.16
CA ARG A 166 7.47 0.80 -5.04
C ARG A 166 6.16 1.01 -4.31
N ASN A 167 6.26 1.36 -3.04
CA ASN A 167 5.10 1.64 -2.21
C ASN A 167 5.26 2.96 -1.48
N VAL A 168 4.14 3.62 -1.26
CA VAL A 168 3.93 4.66 -0.25
C VAL A 168 2.56 4.38 0.33
N ASN A 169 2.49 4.11 1.61
CA ASN A 169 1.23 3.79 2.26
C ASN A 169 0.49 5.04 2.76
N VAL A 170 -0.76 4.86 3.16
CA VAL A 170 -1.65 5.95 3.58
C VAL A 170 -1.12 6.69 4.81
N ASP A 171 -0.50 5.97 5.75
CA ASP A 171 0.07 6.57 6.96
C ASP A 171 1.25 7.50 6.64
N GLU A 172 2.09 7.13 5.67
CA GLU A 172 3.20 7.97 5.22
C GLU A 172 2.72 9.24 4.53
N LEU A 173 1.67 9.14 3.69
CA LEU A 173 1.06 10.31 3.05
C LEU A 173 0.46 11.28 4.08
N THR A 174 -0.33 10.76 5.01
CA THR A 174 -0.93 11.58 6.08
C THR A 174 0.12 12.11 7.06
N TYR A 175 1.17 11.34 7.34
CA TYR A 175 2.33 11.82 8.12
C TYR A 175 2.99 13.03 7.45
N TYR A 176 3.18 12.99 6.12
CA TYR A 176 3.73 14.15 5.40
C TYR A 176 2.85 15.38 5.58
N VAL A 177 1.54 15.25 5.39
CA VAL A 177 0.62 16.38 5.56
C VAL A 177 0.70 16.97 6.96
N ARG A 178 0.60 16.14 7.99
CA ARG A 178 0.59 16.55 9.39
C ARG A 178 1.88 17.24 9.84
N ASN A 179 3.02 16.89 9.23
CA ASN A 179 4.32 17.35 9.69
C ASN A 179 5.02 18.35 8.76
N TYR A 180 4.67 18.39 7.46
CA TYR A 180 5.43 19.14 6.46
C TYR A 180 4.58 20.05 5.57
N SER A 181 3.26 19.95 5.55
CA SER A 181 2.39 20.80 4.71
C SER A 181 1.98 22.13 5.34
N GLY A 182 2.50 22.45 6.53
CA GLY A 182 2.27 23.71 7.23
C GLY A 182 0.93 23.78 7.95
N TRP A 183 -0.08 24.41 7.34
CA TRP A 183 -1.38 24.64 7.98
C TRP A 183 -2.42 23.55 7.71
N LEU A 184 -2.17 22.64 6.76
CA LEU A 184 -3.15 21.63 6.36
C LEU A 184 -3.18 20.48 7.36
N LYS A 185 -4.37 19.96 7.58
CA LYS A 185 -4.64 18.73 8.33
C LYS A 185 -4.94 17.58 7.37
N SER A 186 -4.80 16.38 7.84
CA SER A 186 -5.23 15.19 7.10
C SER A 186 -5.78 14.13 8.01
N GLU A 187 -6.80 13.46 7.54
CA GLU A 187 -7.36 12.25 8.09
C GLU A 187 -7.51 11.21 7.00
N PHE A 188 -7.55 9.94 7.36
CA PHE A 188 -8.01 8.89 6.46
C PHE A 188 -9.03 8.01 7.18
N ARG A 189 -9.89 7.39 6.40
CA ARG A 189 -10.87 6.42 6.87
C ARG A 189 -10.90 5.24 5.89
N VAL A 190 -11.52 4.15 6.31
CA VAL A 190 -11.70 2.95 5.49
C VAL A 190 -13.16 2.58 5.40
N GLY A 191 -13.50 1.62 4.54
CA GLY A 191 -14.89 1.21 4.35
C GLY A 191 -15.77 2.33 3.83
N GLY A 192 -15.19 3.25 3.02
CA GLY A 192 -15.94 4.30 2.36
C GLY A 192 -16.96 3.76 1.37
N ASP A 193 -17.92 4.59 1.01
CA ASP A 193 -18.89 4.34 -0.04
C ASP A 193 -19.00 5.55 -0.98
N LEU A 194 -19.70 5.36 -2.09
CA LEU A 194 -19.85 6.40 -3.11
C LEU A 194 -20.55 7.65 -2.57
N GLU A 195 -21.48 7.49 -1.63
CA GLU A 195 -22.22 8.60 -1.04
C GLU A 195 -21.31 9.44 -0.15
N THR A 196 -20.50 8.80 0.68
CA THR A 196 -19.48 9.49 1.50
C THR A 196 -18.53 10.35 0.64
N ILE A 197 -18.06 9.82 -0.51
CA ILE A 197 -17.23 10.60 -1.43
C ILE A 197 -18.01 11.81 -1.97
N LYS A 198 -19.26 11.63 -2.41
CA LYS A 198 -20.10 12.72 -2.92
C LYS A 198 -20.38 13.79 -1.88
N GLU A 199 -20.63 13.41 -0.64
CA GLU A 199 -20.84 14.35 0.47
C GLU A 199 -19.59 15.19 0.76
N ILE A 200 -18.38 14.58 0.76
CA ILE A 200 -17.13 15.29 0.95
C ILE A 200 -16.87 16.27 -0.22
N LEU A 201 -17.12 15.83 -1.46
CA LEU A 201 -17.02 16.69 -2.65
C LEU A 201 -18.02 17.86 -2.60
N ALA A 202 -19.25 17.60 -2.16
CA ALA A 202 -20.28 18.64 -1.98
C ALA A 202 -19.91 19.64 -0.87
N ALA A 203 -19.11 19.23 0.11
CA ALA A 203 -18.50 20.10 1.11
C ALA A 203 -17.32 20.93 0.58
N GLY A 204 -16.95 20.78 -0.69
CA GLY A 204 -15.88 21.53 -1.35
C GLY A 204 -14.48 20.95 -1.18
N ILE A 205 -14.36 19.69 -0.82
CA ILE A 205 -13.09 19.01 -0.53
C ILE A 205 -12.89 17.87 -1.52
N PRO A 206 -11.78 17.84 -2.29
CA PRO A 206 -11.40 16.67 -3.09
C PRO A 206 -11.15 15.44 -2.20
N VAL A 207 -11.24 14.24 -2.77
CA VAL A 207 -10.98 13.00 -2.05
C VAL A 207 -9.87 12.22 -2.76
N MET A 208 -8.84 11.83 -2.02
CA MET A 208 -7.79 10.95 -2.54
C MET A 208 -8.07 9.52 -2.10
N ILE A 209 -8.04 8.59 -3.04
CA ILE A 209 -8.25 7.16 -2.77
C ILE A 209 -7.06 6.34 -3.26
N GLU A 210 -6.94 5.11 -2.75
CA GLU A 210 -6.08 4.07 -3.30
C GLU A 210 -6.96 3.01 -3.96
N GLU A 211 -6.68 2.69 -5.23
CA GLU A 211 -7.46 1.78 -6.04
C GLU A 211 -6.61 0.71 -6.72
N ALA A 212 -7.25 -0.35 -7.20
CA ALA A 212 -6.65 -1.32 -8.11
C ALA A 212 -6.49 -0.71 -9.50
N PHE A 213 -5.31 -0.88 -10.07
CA PHE A 213 -4.95 -0.37 -11.39
C PHE A 213 -4.29 -1.47 -12.23
N THR A 214 -4.55 -1.50 -13.52
CA THR A 214 -3.91 -2.43 -14.44
C THR A 214 -2.78 -1.71 -15.18
N ILE A 215 -1.53 -2.13 -14.95
CA ILE A 215 -0.37 -1.57 -15.65
C ILE A 215 -0.30 -2.09 -17.09
N ASP A 216 0.23 -1.27 -18.00
CA ASP A 216 0.21 -1.51 -19.45
C ASP A 216 1.20 -2.59 -19.93
N ARG A 217 2.10 -3.09 -19.05
CA ARG A 217 3.18 -4.02 -19.41
C ARG A 217 3.45 -5.05 -18.33
N GLN A 218 3.90 -6.21 -18.76
CA GLN A 218 4.36 -7.26 -17.86
C GLN A 218 5.80 -7.01 -17.40
N TYR A 219 6.06 -7.21 -16.11
CA TYR A 219 7.39 -7.14 -15.49
C TYR A 219 8.05 -8.52 -15.36
N TRP A 220 7.27 -9.61 -15.46
CA TRP A 220 7.73 -10.99 -15.46
C TRP A 220 6.78 -11.87 -16.27
N LEU A 221 7.14 -13.14 -16.48
CA LEU A 221 6.27 -14.12 -17.12
C LEU A 221 5.04 -14.39 -16.23
N ASP A 222 3.85 -14.43 -16.83
CA ASP A 222 2.57 -14.62 -16.14
C ASP A 222 2.26 -13.54 -15.09
N ASP A 223 2.78 -12.33 -15.29
CA ASP A 223 2.43 -11.16 -14.51
C ASP A 223 0.95 -10.82 -14.70
N ASP A 224 0.20 -10.75 -13.60
CA ASP A 224 -1.23 -10.39 -13.60
C ASP A 224 -1.46 -8.90 -13.90
N GLN A 225 -0.41 -8.10 -13.99
CA GLN A 225 -0.42 -6.66 -14.25
C GLN A 225 -1.24 -5.84 -13.24
N TRP A 226 -1.72 -6.44 -12.16
CA TRP A 226 -2.40 -5.74 -11.09
C TRP A 226 -1.41 -4.87 -10.29
N SER A 227 -1.83 -3.67 -9.90
CA SER A 227 -1.04 -2.71 -9.11
C SER A 227 -1.97 -1.87 -8.26
N GLY A 228 -1.47 -1.27 -7.19
CA GLY A 228 -2.12 -0.18 -6.48
C GLY A 228 -1.82 1.16 -7.15
N HIS A 229 -2.76 2.08 -7.09
CA HIS A 229 -2.66 3.43 -7.63
C HIS A 229 -3.44 4.43 -6.80
N TYR A 230 -2.91 5.65 -6.69
CA TYR A 230 -3.60 6.75 -6.02
C TYR A 230 -4.27 7.67 -7.01
N LEU A 231 -5.52 8.04 -6.72
CA LEU A 231 -6.39 8.83 -7.56
C LEU A 231 -6.97 10.01 -6.77
N LEU A 232 -7.07 11.19 -7.37
CA LEU A 232 -7.73 12.35 -6.78
C LEU A 232 -9.10 12.58 -7.42
N ILE A 233 -10.16 12.38 -6.66
CA ILE A 233 -11.55 12.60 -7.11
C ILE A 233 -11.89 14.06 -6.87
N THR A 234 -12.39 14.74 -7.90
CA THR A 234 -12.66 16.19 -7.90
C THR A 234 -14.08 16.55 -8.27
N GLY A 235 -14.90 15.57 -8.64
CA GLY A 235 -16.30 15.83 -8.98
C GLY A 235 -17.07 14.55 -9.23
N TYR A 236 -18.38 14.69 -9.35
CA TYR A 236 -19.31 13.64 -9.71
C TYR A 236 -20.51 14.17 -10.51
N ASP A 237 -21.16 13.29 -11.25
CA ASP A 237 -22.39 13.53 -12.00
C ASP A 237 -23.32 12.31 -11.89
N ASP A 238 -24.39 12.44 -11.08
CA ASP A 238 -25.34 11.37 -10.84
C ASP A 238 -26.16 11.02 -12.08
N ALA A 239 -26.37 11.97 -12.99
CA ALA A 239 -27.07 11.69 -14.25
C ALA A 239 -26.25 10.81 -15.18
N GLN A 240 -24.93 10.86 -15.09
CA GLN A 240 -24.00 10.04 -15.86
C GLN A 240 -23.44 8.85 -15.05
N GLN A 241 -23.72 8.79 -13.75
CA GLN A 241 -23.20 7.76 -12.82
C GLN A 241 -21.68 7.67 -12.85
N MET A 242 -20.99 8.82 -12.82
CA MET A 242 -19.53 8.86 -12.91
C MET A 242 -18.90 9.89 -11.99
N PHE A 243 -17.65 9.61 -11.60
CA PHE A 243 -16.74 10.56 -10.98
C PHE A 243 -15.82 11.22 -12.00
N THR A 244 -15.43 12.46 -11.72
CA THR A 244 -14.32 13.14 -12.40
C THR A 244 -13.09 13.06 -11.51
N THR A 245 -11.96 12.63 -12.10
CA THR A 245 -10.73 12.38 -11.38
C THR A 245 -9.55 13.06 -12.03
N HIS A 246 -8.52 13.33 -11.22
CA HIS A 246 -7.18 13.68 -11.70
C HIS A 246 -6.25 12.52 -11.42
N ASP A 247 -5.74 11.94 -12.49
CA ASP A 247 -4.84 10.79 -12.45
C ASP A 247 -3.45 11.25 -12.87
N THR A 248 -2.45 10.95 -12.06
CA THR A 248 -1.07 11.37 -12.33
C THR A 248 -0.35 10.51 -13.37
N GLU A 249 -0.92 9.38 -13.75
CA GLU A 249 -0.45 8.53 -14.87
C GLU A 249 -1.19 8.85 -16.17
N LEU A 250 -2.52 9.01 -16.13
CA LEU A 250 -3.36 9.19 -17.30
C LEU A 250 -3.65 10.66 -17.64
N GLY A 251 -3.47 11.56 -16.67
CA GLY A 251 -3.71 13.00 -16.83
C GLY A 251 -4.97 13.51 -16.13
N PRO A 252 -5.30 14.80 -16.29
CA PRO A 252 -6.43 15.42 -15.63
C PRO A 252 -7.77 15.07 -16.26
N ASN A 253 -8.87 15.31 -15.53
CA ASN A 253 -10.26 15.17 -15.99
C ASN A 253 -10.58 13.80 -16.60
N GLN A 254 -10.08 12.74 -16.00
CA GLN A 254 -10.50 11.39 -16.32
C GLN A 254 -11.91 11.14 -15.75
N HIS A 255 -12.66 10.24 -16.38
CA HIS A 255 -13.99 9.85 -15.93
C HIS A 255 -14.00 8.36 -15.64
N ILE A 256 -14.59 7.98 -14.50
CA ILE A 256 -14.75 6.59 -14.09
C ILE A 256 -16.20 6.37 -13.62
N LEU A 257 -16.81 5.27 -14.05
CA LEU A 257 -18.17 4.90 -13.62
C LEU A 257 -18.16 4.56 -12.12
N TYR A 258 -19.29 4.78 -11.46
CA TYR A 258 -19.44 4.51 -10.03
C TYR A 258 -19.14 3.05 -9.67
N ASP A 259 -19.74 2.11 -10.41
CA ASP A 259 -19.52 0.68 -10.17
C ASP A 259 -18.07 0.27 -10.42
N GLU A 260 -17.44 0.82 -11.48
CA GLU A 260 -16.03 0.56 -11.77
C GLU A 260 -15.10 1.09 -10.69
N LEU A 261 -15.37 2.29 -10.15
CA LEU A 261 -14.59 2.84 -9.05
C LEU A 261 -14.72 1.97 -7.80
N ASP A 262 -15.94 1.57 -7.44
CA ASP A 262 -16.19 0.78 -6.24
C ASP A 262 -15.48 -0.58 -6.29
N ASP A 263 -15.54 -1.27 -7.43
CA ASP A 263 -14.83 -2.53 -7.67
C ASP A 263 -13.32 -2.40 -7.48
N ARG A 264 -12.73 -1.34 -8.04
CA ARG A 264 -11.29 -1.08 -7.94
C ARG A 264 -10.89 -0.65 -6.53
N TRP A 265 -11.72 0.16 -5.88
CA TRP A 265 -11.47 0.71 -4.56
C TRP A 265 -11.60 -0.32 -3.43
N GLN A 266 -12.47 -1.32 -3.60
CA GLN A 266 -12.63 -2.44 -2.67
C GLN A 266 -11.29 -3.13 -2.39
N ALA A 267 -10.39 -3.24 -3.38
CA ALA A 267 -9.09 -3.89 -3.21
C ALA A 267 -8.22 -3.28 -2.09
N PHE A 268 -8.51 -2.05 -1.68
CA PHE A 268 -7.80 -1.30 -0.63
C PHE A 268 -8.73 -0.94 0.55
N ASN A 269 -9.67 -1.83 0.86
CA ASN A 269 -10.64 -1.64 1.97
C ASN A 269 -11.38 -0.29 1.87
N ARG A 270 -11.59 0.19 0.65
CA ARG A 270 -12.20 1.50 0.34
C ARG A 270 -11.59 2.63 1.18
N VAL A 271 -10.27 2.70 1.25
CA VAL A 271 -9.55 3.75 1.96
C VAL A 271 -9.69 5.09 1.24
N TYR A 272 -9.92 6.14 2.00
CA TYR A 272 -9.92 7.51 1.49
C TYR A 272 -9.17 8.45 2.41
N ILE A 273 -8.42 9.35 1.80
CA ILE A 273 -7.61 10.38 2.46
C ILE A 273 -8.28 11.73 2.22
N ILE A 274 -8.46 12.48 3.29
CA ILE A 274 -9.00 13.82 3.28
C ILE A 274 -7.92 14.78 3.74
N VAL A 275 -7.63 15.79 2.93
CA VAL A 275 -6.77 16.92 3.31
C VAL A 275 -7.63 18.18 3.35
N TYR A 276 -7.47 18.97 4.38
CA TYR A 276 -8.32 20.14 4.62
C TYR A 276 -7.63 21.20 5.46
N PRO A 277 -7.98 22.48 5.27
CA PRO A 277 -7.58 23.55 6.17
C PRO A 277 -8.41 23.50 7.47
N PRO A 278 -7.89 23.95 8.62
CA PRO A 278 -8.53 23.80 9.93
C PRO A 278 -9.95 24.34 10.03
N GLU A 279 -10.30 25.37 9.29
CA GLU A 279 -11.63 25.96 9.24
C GLU A 279 -12.71 25.04 8.66
N MET A 280 -12.34 24.01 7.89
CA MET A 280 -13.27 23.06 7.30
C MET A 280 -13.53 21.84 8.21
N GLU A 281 -12.80 21.69 9.32
CA GLU A 281 -12.88 20.51 10.20
C GLU A 281 -14.30 20.24 10.72
N ASN A 282 -14.98 21.27 11.23
CA ASN A 282 -16.34 21.11 11.75
C ASN A 282 -17.34 20.67 10.66
N ASN A 283 -17.13 21.10 9.42
CA ASN A 283 -17.96 20.66 8.31
C ASN A 283 -17.71 19.17 8.01
N LEU A 284 -16.44 18.75 7.99
CA LEU A 284 -16.06 17.34 7.82
C LEU A 284 -16.57 16.45 8.93
N ILE A 285 -16.54 16.89 10.19
CA ILE A 285 -17.13 16.16 11.31
C ILE A 285 -18.62 15.90 11.06
N ASN A 286 -19.34 16.89 10.54
CA ASN A 286 -20.76 16.74 10.24
C ASN A 286 -20.99 15.80 9.04
N VAL A 287 -20.15 15.85 8.01
CA VAL A 287 -20.22 14.99 6.81
C VAL A 287 -19.93 13.53 7.19
N LEU A 288 -18.85 13.28 7.91
CA LEU A 288 -18.46 11.92 8.29
C LEU A 288 -19.33 11.34 9.44
N GLY A 289 -20.01 12.20 10.21
CA GLY A 289 -20.84 11.77 11.30
C GLY A 289 -20.08 10.87 12.29
N GLU A 290 -20.63 9.69 12.56
CA GLU A 290 -19.99 8.71 13.45
C GLU A 290 -18.65 8.18 12.91
N ASN A 291 -18.45 8.14 11.58
CA ASN A 291 -17.20 7.74 10.95
C ASN A 291 -16.07 8.77 11.15
N TRP A 292 -16.32 9.90 11.76
CA TRP A 292 -15.24 10.79 12.22
C TRP A 292 -14.38 10.13 13.30
N ASP A 293 -15.01 9.40 14.22
CA ASP A 293 -14.29 8.57 15.17
C ASP A 293 -13.65 7.37 14.48
N VAL A 294 -12.34 7.18 14.68
CA VAL A 294 -11.54 6.16 13.95
C VAL A 294 -12.01 4.75 14.31
N ASP A 295 -12.27 4.48 15.60
CA ASP A 295 -12.64 3.14 16.06
C ASP A 295 -14.03 2.78 15.56
N THR A 296 -14.98 3.73 15.58
CA THR A 296 -16.32 3.57 15.02
C THR A 296 -16.27 3.32 13.52
N ASN A 297 -15.46 4.08 12.78
CA ASN A 297 -15.24 3.86 11.34
C ASN A 297 -14.70 2.46 11.06
N ARG A 298 -13.71 2.02 11.82
CA ARG A 298 -13.14 0.66 11.69
C ARG A 298 -14.14 -0.43 12.02
N GLN A 299 -15.03 -0.19 13.00
CA GLN A 299 -16.10 -1.13 13.33
C GLN A 299 -17.11 -1.23 12.18
N ASN A 300 -17.52 -0.10 11.59
CA ASN A 300 -18.44 -0.07 10.44
C ASN A 300 -17.81 -0.76 9.22
N ALA A 301 -16.52 -0.52 8.97
CA ALA A 301 -15.78 -1.19 7.90
C ALA A 301 -15.65 -2.71 8.13
N LEU A 302 -15.47 -3.15 9.40
CA LEU A 302 -15.46 -4.56 9.77
C LEU A 302 -16.81 -5.24 9.47
N GLU A 303 -17.92 -4.58 9.83
CA GLU A 303 -19.27 -5.08 9.57
C GLU A 303 -19.57 -5.16 8.08
N THR A 304 -19.13 -4.15 7.31
CA THR A 304 -19.23 -4.16 5.85
C THR A 304 -18.44 -5.32 5.24
N ALA A 305 -17.18 -5.52 5.65
CA ALA A 305 -16.37 -6.62 5.14
C ALA A 305 -16.96 -7.99 5.49
N ARG A 306 -17.55 -8.18 6.69
CA ARG A 306 -18.27 -9.41 7.07
C ARG A 306 -19.45 -9.67 6.14
N ARG A 307 -20.28 -8.65 5.91
CA ARG A 307 -21.43 -8.76 5.01
C ARG A 307 -20.97 -9.13 3.59
N GLU A 308 -19.93 -8.49 3.07
CA GLU A 308 -19.41 -8.78 1.72
C GLU A 308 -18.89 -10.23 1.60
N THR A 309 -18.26 -10.79 2.66
CA THR A 309 -17.85 -12.20 2.65
C THR A 309 -19.04 -13.17 2.71
N GLU A 310 -20.18 -12.78 3.29
CA GLU A 310 -21.42 -13.55 3.29
C GLU A 310 -22.15 -13.47 1.95
N GLU A 311 -22.19 -12.29 1.33
CA GLU A 311 -22.84 -12.03 0.03
C GLU A 311 -22.07 -12.69 -1.13
N ASP A 312 -20.73 -12.60 -1.14
CA ASP A 312 -19.86 -13.26 -2.10
C ASP A 312 -18.67 -13.95 -1.43
N PRO A 313 -18.82 -15.21 -0.99
CA PRO A 313 -17.75 -15.98 -0.38
C PRO A 313 -16.53 -16.25 -1.29
N GLN A 314 -16.62 -15.95 -2.60
CA GLN A 314 -15.52 -16.10 -3.55
C GLN A 314 -14.75 -14.79 -3.77
N ASN A 315 -15.17 -13.70 -3.17
CA ASN A 315 -14.50 -12.41 -3.27
C ASN A 315 -13.24 -12.37 -2.36
N ALA A 316 -12.07 -12.52 -2.96
CA ALA A 316 -10.80 -12.52 -2.24
C ALA A 316 -10.53 -11.18 -1.52
N PHE A 317 -10.95 -10.05 -2.11
CA PHE A 317 -10.76 -8.73 -1.49
C PHE A 317 -11.67 -8.53 -0.27
N ALA A 318 -12.91 -9.04 -0.29
CA ALA A 318 -13.78 -8.99 0.88
C ALA A 318 -13.15 -9.73 2.07
N TRP A 319 -12.62 -10.93 1.86
CA TRP A 319 -11.90 -11.68 2.89
C TRP A 319 -10.62 -10.97 3.36
N PHE A 320 -9.89 -10.34 2.43
CA PHE A 320 -8.69 -9.59 2.80
C PHE A 320 -9.05 -8.36 3.66
N ASN A 321 -10.10 -7.62 3.29
CA ASN A 321 -10.59 -6.46 4.03
C ASN A 321 -11.09 -6.86 5.42
N LEU A 322 -11.78 -8.00 5.52
CA LEU A 322 -12.16 -8.58 6.80
C LEU A 322 -10.93 -8.81 7.69
N GLY A 323 -9.88 -9.46 7.15
CA GLY A 323 -8.62 -9.65 7.86
C GLY A 323 -7.95 -8.34 8.29
N THR A 324 -8.00 -7.30 7.43
CA THR A 324 -7.42 -5.98 7.71
C THR A 324 -8.13 -5.29 8.88
N ASN A 325 -9.46 -5.29 8.90
CA ASN A 325 -10.22 -4.68 9.98
C ASN A 325 -10.12 -5.49 11.28
N LEU A 326 -10.09 -6.83 11.22
CA LEU A 326 -9.83 -7.68 12.38
C LEU A 326 -8.43 -7.47 12.97
N THR A 327 -7.42 -7.27 12.11
CA THR A 327 -6.04 -6.95 12.55
C THR A 327 -5.99 -5.63 13.31
N TYR A 328 -6.75 -4.62 12.90
CA TYR A 328 -6.85 -3.36 13.62
C TYR A 328 -7.37 -3.55 15.06
N PHE A 329 -8.36 -4.42 15.26
CA PHE A 329 -8.89 -4.78 16.58
C PHE A 329 -8.12 -5.89 17.30
N GLU A 330 -6.92 -6.21 16.84
CA GLU A 330 -6.05 -7.26 17.42
C GLU A 330 -6.70 -8.66 17.49
N SER A 331 -7.76 -8.91 16.71
CA SER A 331 -8.40 -10.22 16.56
C SER A 331 -7.59 -11.10 15.61
N TYR A 332 -6.32 -11.34 15.96
CA TYR A 332 -5.32 -11.93 15.08
C TYR A 332 -5.64 -13.34 14.57
N ASN A 333 -6.31 -14.17 15.40
CA ASN A 333 -6.69 -15.52 14.95
C ASN A 333 -7.74 -15.46 13.85
N GLU A 334 -8.80 -14.67 14.02
CA GLU A 334 -9.82 -14.47 12.99
C GLU A 334 -9.23 -13.80 11.75
N ALA A 335 -8.32 -12.81 11.94
CA ALA A 335 -7.62 -12.15 10.86
C ALA A 335 -6.77 -13.12 10.04
N PHE A 336 -6.04 -14.03 10.71
CA PHE A 336 -5.26 -15.09 10.06
C PHE A 336 -6.15 -15.97 9.17
N ASP A 337 -7.30 -16.44 9.69
CA ASP A 337 -8.24 -17.25 8.93
C ASP A 337 -8.82 -16.52 7.72
N ALA A 338 -9.15 -15.24 7.89
CA ALA A 338 -9.65 -14.40 6.80
C ALA A 338 -8.58 -14.20 5.70
N TYR A 339 -7.34 -13.87 6.07
CA TYR A 339 -6.24 -13.74 5.10
C TYR A 339 -5.89 -15.06 4.42
N ARG A 340 -5.91 -16.18 5.15
CA ARG A 340 -5.70 -17.50 4.57
C ARG A 340 -6.76 -17.81 3.51
N THR A 341 -8.02 -17.47 3.79
CA THR A 341 -9.13 -17.64 2.83
C THR A 341 -8.89 -16.75 1.60
N ALA A 342 -8.57 -15.47 1.78
CA ALA A 342 -8.27 -14.55 0.71
C ALA A 342 -7.13 -15.06 -0.21
N ILE A 343 -6.02 -15.53 0.37
CA ILE A 343 -4.89 -16.09 -0.37
C ILE A 343 -5.31 -17.35 -1.15
N THR A 344 -6.14 -18.22 -0.55
CA THR A 344 -6.64 -19.45 -1.21
C THR A 344 -7.54 -19.10 -2.41
N LEU A 345 -8.29 -18.01 -2.33
CA LEU A 345 -9.11 -17.49 -3.42
C LEU A 345 -8.31 -16.75 -4.52
N LYS A 346 -6.99 -16.67 -4.36
CA LYS A 346 -6.03 -16.04 -5.27
C LYS A 346 -6.11 -14.51 -5.29
N LEU A 347 -5.35 -13.91 -4.41
CA LEU A 347 -5.04 -12.49 -4.44
C LEU A 347 -4.04 -12.14 -5.56
N PRO A 348 -4.03 -10.90 -6.04
CA PRO A 348 -3.02 -10.43 -6.97
C PRO A 348 -1.60 -10.61 -6.45
N GLN A 349 -0.67 -10.91 -7.36
CA GLN A 349 0.73 -11.20 -7.03
C GLN A 349 1.40 -10.06 -6.24
N ARG A 350 1.02 -8.79 -6.53
CA ARG A 350 1.59 -7.61 -5.86
C ARG A 350 0.88 -7.18 -4.58
N MET A 351 -0.14 -7.92 -4.10
CA MET A 351 -0.93 -7.51 -2.94
C MET A 351 -0.06 -7.14 -1.72
N LEU A 352 0.91 -7.99 -1.40
CA LEU A 352 1.83 -7.79 -0.27
C LEU A 352 2.92 -6.71 -0.52
N ARG A 353 2.85 -5.96 -1.60
CA ARG A 353 3.63 -4.74 -1.81
C ARG A 353 3.00 -3.55 -1.11
N TYR A 354 1.68 -3.56 -0.97
CA TYR A 354 0.86 -2.43 -0.54
C TYR A 354 0.23 -2.63 0.83
N GLN A 355 -0.07 -3.85 1.21
CA GLN A 355 -0.85 -4.15 2.41
C GLN A 355 -0.19 -5.26 3.25
N PHE A 356 0.18 -4.94 4.49
CA PHE A 356 1.05 -5.76 5.35
C PHE A 356 0.31 -6.45 6.50
N GLY A 357 -1.02 -6.30 6.58
CA GLY A 357 -1.85 -6.94 7.60
C GLY A 357 -1.62 -8.45 7.76
N PRO A 358 -1.44 -9.23 6.66
CA PRO A 358 -1.10 -10.65 6.79
C PRO A 358 0.17 -10.90 7.59
N PHE A 359 1.22 -10.08 7.45
CA PHE A 359 2.45 -10.26 8.22
C PHE A 359 2.22 -10.11 9.71
N ILE A 360 1.38 -9.13 10.10
CA ILE A 360 1.01 -8.86 11.50
C ILE A 360 0.25 -10.04 12.07
N ALA A 361 -0.84 -10.47 11.40
CA ALA A 361 -1.68 -11.57 11.86
C ALA A 361 -0.88 -12.88 11.99
N TYR A 362 -0.07 -13.23 11.00
CA TYR A 362 0.75 -14.44 11.01
C TYR A 362 1.83 -14.41 12.10
N PHE A 363 2.40 -13.24 12.37
CA PHE A 363 3.31 -13.06 13.49
C PHE A 363 2.61 -13.31 14.82
N HIS A 364 1.48 -12.67 15.10
CA HIS A 364 0.79 -12.77 16.37
C HIS A 364 0.15 -14.14 16.63
N THR A 365 -0.17 -14.88 15.58
CA THR A 365 -0.69 -16.26 15.66
C THR A 365 0.38 -17.35 15.62
N PHE A 366 1.67 -16.97 15.69
CA PHE A 366 2.81 -17.90 15.71
C PHE A 366 3.02 -18.74 14.43
N HIS A 367 2.41 -18.38 13.31
CA HIS A 367 2.61 -19.01 12.01
C HIS A 367 3.92 -18.52 11.35
N THR A 368 5.06 -18.82 12.04
CA THR A 368 6.38 -18.25 11.69
C THR A 368 6.89 -18.72 10.33
N GLU A 369 6.70 -19.99 9.97
CA GLU A 369 7.13 -20.54 8.68
C GLU A 369 6.34 -19.92 7.51
N ASP A 370 5.03 -19.77 7.70
CA ASP A 370 4.17 -19.11 6.70
C ASP A 370 4.53 -17.63 6.55
N LEU A 371 4.82 -16.92 7.65
CA LEU A 371 5.31 -15.55 7.62
C LEU A 371 6.64 -15.44 6.85
N LEU A 372 7.56 -16.38 7.05
CA LEU A 372 8.81 -16.44 6.29
C LEU A 372 8.56 -16.69 4.80
N ALA A 373 7.58 -17.51 4.44
CA ALA A 373 7.20 -17.76 3.06
C ALA A 373 6.58 -16.51 2.42
N LEU A 374 5.61 -15.87 3.09
CA LEU A 374 4.96 -14.62 2.61
C LEU A 374 5.96 -13.47 2.43
N THR A 375 6.80 -13.21 3.43
CA THR A 375 7.79 -12.13 3.35
C THR A 375 8.87 -12.41 2.30
N LYS A 376 9.22 -13.68 2.05
CA LYS A 376 10.11 -14.06 0.94
C LYS A 376 9.48 -13.71 -0.40
N THR A 377 8.20 -14.04 -0.61
CA THR A 377 7.47 -13.73 -1.85
C THR A 377 7.36 -12.22 -2.04
N ALA A 378 7.02 -11.47 -0.99
CA ALA A 378 6.96 -10.01 -1.04
C ALA A 378 8.32 -9.38 -1.44
N LEU A 379 9.43 -9.83 -0.85
CA LEU A 379 10.78 -9.36 -1.16
C LEU A 379 11.26 -9.82 -2.55
N GLN A 380 10.73 -10.90 -3.08
CA GLN A 380 11.01 -11.32 -4.46
C GLN A 380 10.40 -10.33 -5.46
N ILE A 381 9.19 -9.84 -5.20
CA ILE A 381 8.47 -8.87 -6.02
C ILE A 381 8.96 -7.44 -5.79
N SER A 382 9.21 -7.07 -4.53
CA SER A 382 9.64 -5.74 -4.09
C SER A 382 10.84 -5.85 -3.15
N ARG A 383 12.05 -5.84 -3.74
CA ARG A 383 13.31 -6.03 -3.00
C ARG A 383 13.64 -4.90 -2.02
N THR A 384 12.96 -3.80 -2.15
CA THR A 384 13.11 -2.59 -1.34
C THR A 384 11.94 -2.37 -0.39
N SER A 385 11.12 -3.39 -0.11
CA SER A 385 10.06 -3.29 0.91
C SER A 385 10.66 -3.41 2.30
N GLU A 386 10.78 -2.29 2.99
CA GLU A 386 11.26 -2.23 4.37
C GLU A 386 10.31 -2.91 5.34
N GLU A 387 9.01 -2.91 5.06
CA GLU A 387 8.01 -3.59 5.88
C GLU A 387 8.17 -5.12 5.78
N ALA A 388 8.36 -5.63 4.57
CA ALA A 388 8.61 -7.06 4.40
C ALA A 388 9.95 -7.48 5.06
N MET A 389 10.97 -6.61 5.03
CA MET A 389 12.22 -6.83 5.76
C MET A 389 11.99 -6.82 7.26
N LEU A 390 11.22 -5.87 7.79
CA LEU A 390 10.87 -5.78 9.21
C LEU A 390 10.22 -7.07 9.70
N TRP A 391 9.15 -7.50 9.05
CA TRP A 391 8.39 -8.68 9.47
C TRP A 391 9.17 -9.98 9.28
N ARG A 392 10.03 -10.05 8.26
CA ARG A 392 10.96 -11.15 8.10
C ARG A 392 12.01 -11.20 9.21
N GLY A 393 12.51 -10.04 9.63
CA GLY A 393 13.39 -9.93 10.81
C GLY A 393 12.71 -10.44 12.09
N TRP A 394 11.47 -10.04 12.32
CA TRP A 394 10.69 -10.55 13.47
C TRP A 394 10.43 -12.04 13.42
N ALA A 395 10.22 -12.62 12.23
CA ALA A 395 10.09 -14.05 12.07
C ALA A 395 11.37 -14.81 12.45
N PHE A 396 12.55 -14.34 12.02
CA PHE A 396 13.84 -14.91 12.42
C PHE A 396 14.12 -14.72 13.91
N TYR A 397 13.79 -13.58 14.50
CA TYR A 397 13.90 -13.37 15.93
C TYR A 397 13.07 -14.42 16.72
N ARG A 398 11.85 -14.70 16.27
CA ARG A 398 10.98 -15.71 16.89
C ARG A 398 11.57 -17.14 16.79
N GLN A 399 12.33 -17.43 15.73
CA GLN A 399 13.09 -18.70 15.61
C GLN A 399 14.37 -18.73 16.45
N GLY A 400 14.72 -17.64 17.15
CA GLY A 400 15.95 -17.53 17.93
C GLY A 400 17.17 -17.09 17.12
N ASP A 401 17.02 -16.82 15.81
CA ASP A 401 18.12 -16.30 14.96
C ASP A 401 18.19 -14.78 15.05
N THR A 402 18.65 -14.30 16.21
CA THR A 402 18.83 -12.86 16.48
C THR A 402 19.78 -12.18 15.49
N GLY A 403 20.81 -12.91 15.03
CA GLY A 403 21.79 -12.36 14.09
C GLY A 403 21.16 -12.01 12.75
N THR A 404 20.40 -12.93 12.17
CA THR A 404 19.69 -12.72 10.91
C THR A 404 18.58 -11.66 11.08
N ALA A 405 17.86 -11.67 12.20
CA ALA A 405 16.85 -10.66 12.51
C ALA A 405 17.42 -9.23 12.46
N LEU A 406 18.52 -8.97 13.19
CA LEU A 406 19.17 -7.68 13.20
C LEU A 406 19.68 -7.24 11.82
N ASN A 407 20.10 -8.18 10.97
CA ASN A 407 20.50 -7.85 9.61
C ASN A 407 19.32 -7.34 8.79
N TYR A 408 18.15 -8.00 8.85
CA TYR A 408 16.94 -7.56 8.15
C TYR A 408 16.47 -6.19 8.62
N PHE A 409 16.48 -5.90 9.93
CA PHE A 409 16.12 -4.57 10.45
C PHE A 409 17.10 -3.48 9.97
N ARG A 410 18.39 -3.76 9.92
CA ARG A 410 19.38 -2.83 9.38
C ARG A 410 19.24 -2.64 7.87
N ASP A 411 18.85 -3.68 7.13
CA ASP A 411 18.61 -3.58 5.70
C ASP A 411 17.36 -2.73 5.43
N ALA A 412 16.30 -2.85 6.24
CA ALA A 412 15.15 -1.96 6.17
C ALA A 412 15.55 -0.48 6.39
N LEU A 413 16.38 -0.18 7.39
CA LEU A 413 16.89 1.18 7.63
C LEU A 413 17.83 1.73 6.54
N LYS A 414 18.45 0.86 5.74
CA LYS A 414 19.21 1.30 4.55
C LYS A 414 18.29 1.79 3.43
N ILE A 415 17.09 1.19 3.33
CA ILE A 415 16.07 1.60 2.36
C ILE A 415 15.39 2.88 2.84
N ASN A 416 14.87 2.87 4.05
CA ASN A 416 14.22 4.02 4.67
C ASN A 416 14.87 4.34 6.03
N PRO A 417 15.79 5.31 6.09
CA PRO A 417 16.44 5.72 7.33
C PRO A 417 15.47 6.26 8.40
N ASN A 418 14.27 6.67 8.00
CA ASN A 418 13.22 7.21 8.86
C ASN A 418 12.23 6.14 9.34
N PHE A 419 12.49 4.86 9.05
CA PHE A 419 11.60 3.76 9.43
C PHE A 419 11.75 3.39 10.90
N ASP A 420 11.07 4.12 11.77
CA ASP A 420 11.17 4.02 13.24
C ASP A 420 10.88 2.61 13.75
N GLN A 421 9.99 1.86 13.10
CA GLN A 421 9.67 0.49 13.50
C GLN A 421 10.90 -0.42 13.45
N ALA A 422 11.77 -0.28 12.45
CA ALA A 422 13.00 -1.07 12.37
C ALA A 422 14.04 -0.63 13.39
N SER A 423 14.15 0.67 13.70
CA SER A 423 15.05 1.16 14.74
C SER A 423 14.63 0.70 16.14
N ASN A 424 13.32 0.71 16.40
CA ASN A 424 12.73 0.19 17.63
C ASN A 424 12.92 -1.34 17.75
N ALA A 425 12.78 -2.08 16.65
CA ALA A 425 13.04 -3.52 16.62
C ALA A 425 14.50 -3.86 16.95
N ILE A 426 15.48 -3.11 16.41
CA ILE A 426 16.89 -3.28 16.76
C ILE A 426 17.10 -3.04 18.25
N THR A 427 16.56 -1.95 18.77
CA THR A 427 16.69 -1.59 20.20
C THR A 427 16.08 -2.67 21.10
N TYR A 428 14.90 -3.17 20.74
CA TYR A 428 14.24 -4.25 21.48
C TYR A 428 15.10 -5.52 21.51
N VAL A 429 15.56 -5.98 20.33
CA VAL A 429 16.34 -7.24 20.21
C VAL A 429 17.73 -7.15 20.87
N GLN A 430 18.33 -5.96 20.95
CA GLN A 430 19.62 -5.78 21.62
C GLN A 430 19.52 -5.74 23.16
N ASN A 431 18.33 -5.45 23.69
CA ASN A 431 18.08 -5.31 25.11
C ASN A 431 17.45 -6.58 25.76
N ASN A 432 17.02 -7.54 24.95
CA ASN A 432 16.42 -8.82 25.37
C ASN A 432 17.16 -10.01 24.78
#